data_cfad1ba751971e596010bce4cfa91bbf
#
_entry.id   cfad1ba751971e596010bce4cfa91bbf
#
_cell.length_a   1.000
_cell.length_b   1.000
_cell.length_c   1.000
_cell.angle_alpha   90.00
_cell.angle_beta   90.00
_cell.angle_gamma   90.00
#
_symmetry.space_group_name_H-M   'P 1'
#
loop_
_entity.id
_entity.type
_entity.pdbx_description
1 polymer ?
#
loop_
_entity_poly.entity_id
_entity_poly.type
_entity_poly.pdbx_seq_one_letter_code
_entity_poly.pdbx_strand_id
1 'polypeptide(L)'
;MPAPEPTPDLPIAETLACPVPPEQRPLEQYRELQQSWFFTWPHASFKGLAVPLVRSWLIVLPLTMLVATGSVPLRHNLPRLVVAGAVAGLVVPLLMLLRQWLGWTNLQKRLMATAVDYEESGWYDGQVWEKPLAWREQDLLVATHEVKPVLERLQQAMAITAALMLVGTSLCQAL
;
A
#
# COMPACT_ATOMS: atom_id res chain seq x y z
N MET A 1 -59.35 23.63 17.25
CA MET A 1 -57.92 23.28 17.21
C MET A 1 -57.60 22.85 15.79
N PRO A 2 -56.86 23.64 15.01
CA PRO A 2 -56.39 23.20 13.71
C PRO A 2 -55.29 22.16 13.89
N ALA A 3 -55.35 21.13 13.04
CA ALA A 3 -54.32 20.08 12.96
C ALA A 3 -52.96 20.70 12.62
N PRO A 4 -51.85 20.18 13.20
CA PRO A 4 -50.51 20.63 12.78
C PRO A 4 -50.29 20.33 11.30
N GLU A 5 -49.89 21.36 10.56
CA GLU A 5 -49.46 21.22 9.17
C GLU A 5 -48.30 20.20 9.13
N PRO A 6 -48.30 19.31 8.12
CA PRO A 6 -47.16 18.42 7.90
C PRO A 6 -45.95 19.31 7.64
N THR A 7 -44.92 19.17 8.48
CA THR A 7 -43.63 19.74 8.21
C THR A 7 -43.22 19.32 6.81
N PRO A 8 -42.75 20.25 5.94
CA PRO A 8 -42.24 19.86 4.63
C PRO A 8 -41.11 18.85 4.90
N ASP A 9 -41.35 17.64 4.43
CA ASP A 9 -40.27 16.65 4.34
C ASP A 9 -39.15 17.38 3.62
N LEU A 10 -38.12 17.74 4.43
CA LEU A 10 -36.82 18.10 3.87
C LEU A 10 -36.57 17.05 2.79
N PRO A 11 -36.32 17.42 1.55
CA PRO A 11 -35.95 16.45 0.55
C PRO A 11 -34.80 15.70 1.19
N ILE A 12 -35.04 14.46 1.59
CA ILE A 12 -34.03 13.47 1.85
C ILE A 12 -33.14 13.67 0.66
N ALA A 13 -31.97 14.31 0.93
CA ALA A 13 -31.06 14.75 -0.10
C ALA A 13 -31.11 13.64 -1.12
N GLU A 14 -31.69 13.93 -2.27
CA GLU A 14 -31.75 13.00 -3.35
C GLU A 14 -30.41 12.35 -3.30
N THR A 15 -30.38 11.09 -2.97
CA THR A 15 -29.22 10.27 -3.23
C THR A 15 -29.04 10.45 -4.70
N LEU A 16 -28.37 11.54 -5.07
CA LEU A 16 -27.95 11.84 -6.42
C LEU A 16 -27.33 10.53 -6.83
N ALA A 17 -28.09 9.79 -7.65
CA ALA A 17 -27.77 8.42 -7.95
C ALA A 17 -26.32 8.45 -8.38
N CYS A 18 -25.43 8.03 -7.48
CA CYS A 18 -24.00 8.17 -7.70
C CYS A 18 -23.69 7.38 -8.97
N PRO A 19 -23.32 8.00 -10.07
CA PRO A 19 -23.07 7.29 -11.33
C PRO A 19 -21.86 6.38 -11.23
N VAL A 20 -20.99 6.60 -10.22
CA VAL A 20 -19.77 5.83 -10.03
C VAL A 20 -20.10 4.41 -9.57
N PRO A 21 -19.68 3.38 -10.32
CA PRO A 21 -19.83 1.98 -9.92
C PRO A 21 -19.22 1.74 -8.53
N PRO A 22 -19.83 0.90 -7.68
CA PRO A 22 -19.33 0.66 -6.33
C PRO A 22 -17.85 0.25 -6.30
N GLU A 23 -17.41 -0.56 -7.24
CA GLU A 23 -16.04 -1.06 -7.36
C GLU A 23 -15.01 0.06 -7.63
N GLN A 24 -15.44 1.17 -8.21
CA GLN A 24 -14.59 2.33 -8.53
C GLN A 24 -14.60 3.40 -7.44
N ARG A 25 -15.43 3.24 -6.39
CA ARG A 25 -15.50 4.18 -5.27
C ARG A 25 -14.25 4.05 -4.38
N PRO A 26 -13.60 5.16 -4.00
CA PRO A 26 -12.37 5.11 -3.21
C PRO A 26 -12.53 4.39 -1.85
N LEU A 27 -13.68 4.55 -1.17
CA LEU A 27 -13.97 3.84 0.08
C LEU A 27 -14.11 2.33 -0.08
N GLU A 28 -14.70 1.86 -1.18
CA GLU A 28 -14.77 0.42 -1.46
C GLU A 28 -13.38 -0.14 -1.75
N GLN A 29 -12.57 0.56 -2.53
CA GLN A 29 -11.17 0.18 -2.75
C GLN A 29 -10.37 0.13 -1.44
N TYR A 30 -10.62 1.06 -0.51
CA TYR A 30 -10.03 0.98 0.82
C TYR A 30 -10.42 -0.31 1.54
N ARG A 31 -11.69 -0.71 1.52
CA ARG A 31 -12.19 -1.95 2.12
C ARG A 31 -11.58 -3.19 1.47
N GLU A 32 -11.48 -3.19 0.14
CA GLU A 32 -10.83 -4.27 -0.61
C GLU A 32 -9.35 -4.42 -0.23
N LEU A 33 -8.61 -3.31 -0.13
CA LEU A 33 -7.23 -3.36 0.32
C LEU A 33 -7.11 -3.88 1.76
N GLN A 34 -8.00 -3.48 2.66
CA GLN A 34 -8.02 -4.00 4.02
C GLN A 34 -8.32 -5.50 4.09
N GLN A 35 -9.13 -6.04 3.20
CA GLN A 35 -9.45 -7.46 3.14
C GLN A 35 -8.40 -8.28 2.39
N SER A 36 -7.55 -7.64 1.60
CA SER A 36 -6.49 -8.32 0.86
C SER A 36 -5.41 -8.82 1.81
N TRP A 37 -5.13 -10.13 1.78
CA TRP A 37 -4.09 -10.77 2.59
C TRP A 37 -2.73 -10.08 2.48
N PHE A 38 -2.39 -9.53 1.31
CA PHE A 38 -1.10 -8.89 1.05
C PHE A 38 -1.03 -7.45 1.59
N PHE A 39 -2.13 -6.68 1.46
CA PHE A 39 -2.16 -5.27 1.86
C PHE A 39 -2.54 -5.04 3.32
N THR A 40 -2.98 -6.07 4.05
CA THR A 40 -3.38 -5.98 5.46
C THR A 40 -2.19 -5.86 6.42
N TRP A 41 -1.00 -6.37 6.03
CA TRP A 41 0.17 -6.47 6.91
C TRP A 41 0.57 -5.18 7.63
N PRO A 42 0.68 -4.02 6.94
CA PRO A 42 1.09 -2.77 7.59
C PRO A 42 -0.01 -2.12 8.44
N HIS A 43 -1.26 -2.56 8.28
CA HIS A 43 -2.40 -1.95 8.96
C HIS A 43 -2.40 -2.25 10.47
N ALA A 44 -2.19 -3.49 10.87
CA ALA A 44 -2.31 -3.92 12.26
C ALA A 44 -1.16 -3.39 13.14
N SER A 45 0.10 -3.63 12.74
CA SER A 45 1.27 -3.23 13.53
C SER A 45 2.57 -3.35 12.72
N PHE A 46 3.64 -2.75 13.25
CA PHE A 46 4.98 -2.94 12.67
C PHE A 46 5.43 -4.41 12.70
N LYS A 47 5.07 -5.17 13.75
CA LYS A 47 5.35 -6.62 13.82
C LYS A 47 4.60 -7.40 12.74
N GLY A 48 3.33 -7.02 12.47
CA GLY A 48 2.53 -7.62 11.39
C GLY A 48 3.18 -7.45 10.02
N LEU A 49 3.88 -6.34 9.79
CA LEU A 49 4.63 -6.08 8.58
C LEU A 49 5.99 -6.82 8.56
N ALA A 50 6.73 -6.80 9.68
CA ALA A 50 8.08 -7.35 9.75
C ALA A 50 8.11 -8.89 9.55
N VAL A 51 7.17 -9.61 10.14
CA VAL A 51 7.13 -11.09 10.07
C VAL A 51 7.08 -11.61 8.62
N PRO A 52 6.13 -11.18 7.76
CA PRO A 52 6.10 -11.65 6.38
C PRO A 52 7.32 -11.21 5.56
N LEU A 53 7.91 -10.04 5.85
CA LEU A 53 9.12 -9.57 5.18
C LEU A 53 10.34 -10.44 5.54
N VAL A 54 10.55 -10.73 6.82
CA VAL A 54 11.62 -11.65 7.27
C VAL A 54 11.39 -13.05 6.71
N ARG A 55 10.15 -13.53 6.70
CA ARG A 55 9.82 -14.83 6.13
C ARG A 55 10.12 -14.91 4.64
N SER A 56 9.76 -13.89 3.87
CA SER A 56 10.06 -13.82 2.43
C SER A 56 11.57 -13.78 2.19
N TRP A 57 12.32 -13.02 3.00
CA TRP A 57 13.78 -12.97 2.95
C TRP A 57 14.41 -14.34 3.23
N LEU A 58 13.96 -15.05 4.27
CA LEU A 58 14.45 -16.40 4.62
C LEU A 58 14.17 -17.43 3.52
N ILE A 59 13.01 -17.33 2.84
CA ILE A 59 12.66 -18.21 1.73
C ILE A 59 13.58 -17.97 0.51
N VAL A 60 13.93 -16.72 0.25
CA VAL A 60 14.75 -16.35 -0.91
C VAL A 60 16.25 -16.52 -0.64
N LEU A 61 16.65 -16.47 0.64
CA LEU A 61 18.06 -16.57 1.07
C LEU A 61 18.83 -17.77 0.45
N PRO A 62 18.34 -19.01 0.48
CA PRO A 62 19.08 -20.13 -0.11
C PRO A 62 19.28 -19.96 -1.62
N LEU A 63 18.32 -19.38 -2.33
CA LEU A 63 18.44 -19.10 -3.75
C LEU A 63 19.52 -18.05 -4.02
N THR A 64 19.52 -16.94 -3.28
CA THR A 64 20.53 -15.89 -3.43
C THR A 64 21.93 -16.37 -3.04
N MET A 65 22.03 -17.25 -2.04
CA MET A 65 23.29 -17.92 -1.70
C MET A 65 23.80 -18.80 -2.84
N LEU A 66 22.91 -19.60 -3.45
CA LEU A 66 23.24 -20.44 -4.59
C LEU A 66 23.74 -19.59 -5.77
N VAL A 67 23.06 -18.50 -6.09
CA VAL A 67 23.46 -17.59 -7.16
C VAL A 67 24.83 -16.94 -6.84
N ALA A 68 25.07 -16.55 -5.58
CA ALA A 68 26.35 -15.97 -5.16
C ALA A 68 27.54 -16.93 -5.32
N THR A 69 27.33 -18.25 -5.16
CA THR A 69 28.39 -19.26 -5.37
C THR A 69 28.85 -19.35 -6.83
N GLY A 70 28.04 -18.89 -7.79
CA GLY A 70 28.43 -18.79 -9.20
C GLY A 70 29.51 -17.76 -9.49
N SER A 71 29.76 -16.83 -8.54
CA SER A 71 30.81 -15.81 -8.67
C SER A 71 32.14 -16.34 -8.11
N VAL A 72 33.17 -16.44 -8.96
CA VAL A 72 34.52 -16.93 -8.58
C VAL A 72 35.11 -16.15 -7.38
N PRO A 73 35.10 -14.80 -7.35
CA PRO A 73 35.68 -14.05 -6.24
C PRO A 73 34.91 -14.24 -4.94
N LEU A 74 33.59 -14.46 -4.96
CA LEU A 74 32.82 -14.69 -3.74
C LEU A 74 32.99 -16.11 -3.20
N ARG A 75 33.19 -17.09 -4.07
CA ARG A 75 33.34 -18.50 -3.70
C ARG A 75 34.57 -18.79 -2.84
N HIS A 76 35.63 -18.01 -2.96
CA HIS A 76 36.87 -18.15 -2.19
C HIS A 76 36.84 -17.43 -0.85
N ASN A 77 35.84 -16.57 -0.59
CA ASN A 77 35.69 -15.81 0.67
C ASN A 77 34.25 -16.05 1.23
N LEU A 78 34.15 -17.05 2.12
CA LEU A 78 32.88 -17.42 2.73
C LEU A 78 32.13 -16.27 3.43
N PRO A 79 32.79 -15.43 4.28
CA PRO A 79 32.10 -14.30 4.90
C PRO A 79 31.51 -13.34 3.88
N ARG A 80 32.29 -13.02 2.84
CA ARG A 80 31.85 -12.13 1.76
C ARG A 80 30.66 -12.72 0.97
N LEU A 81 30.69 -14.01 0.70
CA LEU A 81 29.61 -14.73 0.02
C LEU A 81 28.32 -14.68 0.83
N VAL A 82 28.39 -14.93 2.15
CA VAL A 82 27.23 -14.90 3.04
C VAL A 82 26.60 -13.51 3.08
N VAL A 83 27.43 -12.47 3.24
CA VAL A 83 26.96 -11.08 3.26
C VAL A 83 26.34 -10.71 1.92
N ALA A 84 26.99 -11.02 0.80
CA ALA A 84 26.47 -10.73 -0.52
C ALA A 84 25.12 -11.41 -0.81
N GLY A 85 25.00 -12.70 -0.47
CA GLY A 85 23.75 -13.44 -0.60
C GLY A 85 22.63 -12.90 0.28
N ALA A 86 22.96 -12.55 1.54
CA ALA A 86 22.00 -11.95 2.47
C ALA A 86 21.48 -10.60 1.97
N VAL A 87 22.36 -9.74 1.47
CA VAL A 87 22.01 -8.42 0.89
C VAL A 87 21.18 -8.59 -0.38
N ALA A 88 21.58 -9.49 -1.28
CA ALA A 88 20.79 -9.78 -2.48
C ALA A 88 19.38 -10.28 -2.16
N GLY A 89 19.23 -11.07 -1.09
CA GLY A 89 17.93 -11.53 -0.61
C GLY A 89 17.00 -10.42 -0.14
N LEU A 90 17.51 -9.26 0.30
CA LEU A 90 16.69 -8.12 0.73
C LEU A 90 15.95 -7.42 -0.41
N VAL A 91 16.32 -7.68 -1.66
CA VAL A 91 15.63 -7.11 -2.84
C VAL A 91 14.16 -7.53 -2.86
N VAL A 92 13.84 -8.76 -2.52
CA VAL A 92 12.45 -9.25 -2.56
C VAL A 92 11.58 -8.56 -1.51
N PRO A 93 11.94 -8.51 -0.21
CA PRO A 93 11.21 -7.68 0.77
C PRO A 93 11.07 -6.21 0.33
N LEU A 94 12.11 -5.61 -0.25
CA LEU A 94 12.05 -4.22 -0.72
C LEU A 94 11.02 -4.04 -1.83
N LEU A 95 10.97 -4.95 -2.81
CA LEU A 95 9.96 -4.92 -3.88
C LEU A 95 8.55 -5.12 -3.35
N MET A 96 8.37 -5.99 -2.34
CA MET A 96 7.07 -6.17 -1.68
C MET A 96 6.62 -4.89 -0.97
N LEU A 97 7.52 -4.23 -0.25
CA LEU A 97 7.25 -2.93 0.40
C LEU A 97 6.91 -1.85 -0.62
N LEU A 98 7.66 -1.77 -1.71
CA LEU A 98 7.42 -0.79 -2.78
C LEU A 98 6.03 -1.00 -3.40
N ARG A 99 5.66 -2.25 -3.68
CA ARG A 99 4.34 -2.56 -4.23
C ARG A 99 3.20 -2.17 -3.27
N GLN A 100 3.35 -2.46 -1.98
CA GLN A 100 2.38 -2.05 -0.97
C GLN A 100 2.30 -0.52 -0.88
N TRP A 101 3.45 0.16 -0.82
CA TRP A 101 3.51 1.61 -0.76
C TRP A 101 2.84 2.28 -1.97
N LEU A 102 3.07 1.77 -3.18
CA LEU A 102 2.41 2.26 -4.39
C LEU A 102 0.88 2.09 -4.33
N GLY A 103 0.41 0.92 -3.88
CA GLY A 103 -1.03 0.65 -3.74
C GLY A 103 -1.70 1.62 -2.75
N TRP A 104 -1.15 1.76 -1.55
CA TRP A 104 -1.68 2.67 -0.52
C TRP A 104 -1.56 4.15 -0.90
N THR A 105 -0.48 4.55 -1.59
CA THR A 105 -0.31 5.93 -2.08
C THR A 105 -1.33 6.26 -3.17
N ASN A 106 -1.59 5.34 -4.09
CA ASN A 106 -2.61 5.52 -5.11
C ASN A 106 -4.00 5.67 -4.50
N LEU A 107 -4.35 4.82 -3.53
CA LEU A 107 -5.59 4.93 -2.79
C LEU A 107 -5.70 6.27 -2.06
N GLN A 108 -4.65 6.71 -1.36
CA GLN A 108 -4.64 8.00 -0.66
C GLN A 108 -4.93 9.15 -1.61
N LYS A 109 -4.28 9.18 -2.78
CA LYS A 109 -4.53 10.20 -3.80
C LYS A 109 -5.99 10.22 -4.25
N ARG A 110 -6.60 9.07 -4.47
CA ARG A 110 -8.01 8.94 -4.87
C ARG A 110 -8.97 9.37 -3.76
N LEU A 111 -8.68 9.05 -2.49
CA LEU A 111 -9.46 9.52 -1.34
C LEU A 111 -9.41 11.04 -1.20
N MET A 112 -8.24 11.65 -1.36
CA MET A 112 -8.05 13.10 -1.23
C MET A 112 -8.52 13.89 -2.46
N ALA A 113 -8.78 13.24 -3.59
CA ALA A 113 -9.27 13.90 -4.79
C ALA A 113 -10.69 14.43 -4.59
N THR A 114 -10.97 15.61 -5.14
CA THR A 114 -12.30 16.25 -5.09
C THR A 114 -13.30 15.62 -6.05
N ALA A 115 -12.81 14.90 -7.06
CA ALA A 115 -13.60 14.22 -8.07
C ALA A 115 -13.12 12.77 -8.22
N VAL A 116 -13.99 11.92 -8.73
CA VAL A 116 -13.67 10.52 -9.08
C VAL A 116 -13.76 10.39 -10.58
N ASP A 117 -12.67 9.92 -11.16
CA ASP A 117 -12.65 9.46 -12.54
C ASP A 117 -13.25 8.05 -12.57
N TYR A 118 -14.27 7.82 -13.37
CA TYR A 118 -14.93 6.53 -13.51
C TYR A 118 -15.20 6.20 -14.97
N GLU A 119 -15.31 4.92 -15.26
CA GLU A 119 -15.64 4.40 -16.59
C GLU A 119 -17.00 3.70 -16.53
N GLU A 120 -17.92 4.09 -17.43
CA GLU A 120 -19.15 3.37 -17.66
C GLU A 120 -18.92 2.25 -18.69
N SER A 121 -19.24 1.01 -18.30
CA SER A 121 -19.34 -0.17 -19.18
C SER A 121 -18.25 -0.42 -20.22
N GLY A 122 -16.96 -0.30 -19.85
CA GLY A 122 -15.84 -0.85 -20.63
C GLY A 122 -15.48 -0.10 -21.93
N TRP A 123 -16.04 1.07 -22.19
CA TRP A 123 -15.57 2.01 -23.19
C TRP A 123 -14.79 3.14 -22.52
N TYR A 124 -13.73 3.58 -23.18
CA TYR A 124 -12.71 4.53 -22.70
C TYR A 124 -13.21 5.98 -22.57
N ASP A 125 -14.43 6.17 -22.17
CA ASP A 125 -15.02 7.47 -21.90
C ASP A 125 -14.90 7.77 -20.41
N GLY A 126 -13.67 8.13 -19.97
CA GLY A 126 -13.42 8.56 -18.62
C GLY A 126 -14.29 9.72 -18.23
N GLN A 127 -15.34 9.46 -17.45
CA GLN A 127 -16.22 10.48 -16.91
C GLN A 127 -15.70 10.94 -15.57
N VAL A 128 -15.91 12.20 -15.24
CA VAL A 128 -15.47 12.82 -13.98
C VAL A 128 -16.72 13.18 -13.17
N TRP A 129 -16.80 12.67 -11.96
CA TRP A 129 -17.89 13.01 -11.06
C TRP A 129 -17.35 13.70 -9.81
N GLU A 130 -17.88 14.89 -9.50
CA GLU A 130 -17.52 15.63 -8.31
C GLU A 130 -18.15 15.01 -7.06
N LYS A 131 -17.33 14.74 -6.05
CA LYS A 131 -17.79 14.18 -4.79
C LYS A 131 -18.60 15.23 -4.00
N PRO A 132 -19.76 14.86 -3.42
CA PRO A 132 -20.46 15.70 -2.45
C PRO A 132 -19.58 16.01 -1.23
N LEU A 133 -19.82 17.13 -0.55
CA LEU A 133 -19.03 17.56 0.61
C LEU A 133 -18.95 16.47 1.70
N ALA A 134 -20.08 15.83 2.03
CA ALA A 134 -20.11 14.76 3.04
C ALA A 134 -19.19 13.57 2.69
N TRP A 135 -19.07 13.21 1.42
CA TRP A 135 -18.16 12.15 0.97
C TRP A 135 -16.70 12.60 1.04
N ARG A 136 -16.42 13.86 0.68
CA ARG A 136 -15.07 14.41 0.77
C ARG A 136 -14.56 14.43 2.21
N GLU A 137 -15.41 14.81 3.17
CA GLU A 137 -15.08 14.81 4.59
C GLU A 137 -14.80 13.40 5.10
N GLN A 138 -15.63 12.43 4.74
CA GLN A 138 -15.46 11.03 5.11
C GLN A 138 -14.17 10.46 4.50
N ASP A 139 -13.95 10.66 3.21
CA ASP A 139 -12.76 10.21 2.49
C ASP A 139 -11.48 10.83 3.10
N LEU A 140 -11.53 12.12 3.46
CA LEU A 140 -10.41 12.82 4.07
C LEU A 140 -10.08 12.26 5.47
N LEU A 141 -11.09 11.94 6.27
CA LEU A 141 -10.89 11.30 7.58
C LEU A 141 -10.20 9.94 7.43
N VAL A 142 -10.66 9.10 6.51
CA VAL A 142 -10.04 7.80 6.23
C VAL A 142 -8.61 7.98 5.71
N ALA A 143 -8.39 8.89 4.76
CA ALA A 143 -7.05 9.15 4.21
C ALA A 143 -6.05 9.59 5.30
N THR A 144 -6.50 10.41 6.26
CA THR A 144 -5.64 11.01 7.28
C THR A 144 -5.41 10.09 8.46
N HIS A 145 -6.45 9.42 8.96
CA HIS A 145 -6.37 8.65 10.20
C HIS A 145 -6.07 7.16 9.98
N GLU A 146 -6.45 6.60 8.82
CA GLU A 146 -6.25 5.18 8.54
C GLU A 146 -5.10 4.94 7.55
N VAL A 147 -5.09 5.64 6.43
CA VAL A 147 -4.13 5.39 5.34
C VAL A 147 -2.77 6.01 5.64
N LYS A 148 -2.71 7.23 6.16
CA LYS A 148 -1.45 7.93 6.44
C LYS A 148 -0.54 7.16 7.41
N PRO A 149 -1.01 6.61 8.54
CA PRO A 149 -0.16 5.81 9.44
C PRO A 149 0.39 4.54 8.79
N VAL A 150 -0.37 3.94 7.88
CA VAL A 150 0.09 2.78 7.10
C VAL A 150 1.25 3.17 6.19
N LEU A 151 1.13 4.29 5.48
CA LEU A 151 2.19 4.80 4.61
C LEU A 151 3.45 5.16 5.38
N GLU A 152 3.33 5.78 6.55
CA GLU A 152 4.47 6.11 7.42
C GLU A 152 5.22 4.85 7.87
N ARG A 153 4.50 3.78 8.26
CA ARG A 153 5.10 2.48 8.61
C ARG A 153 5.81 1.84 7.41
N LEU A 154 5.22 1.90 6.23
CA LEU A 154 5.83 1.39 5.00
C LEU A 154 7.11 2.16 4.63
N GLN A 155 7.09 3.49 4.75
CA GLN A 155 8.26 4.33 4.51
C GLN A 155 9.39 4.02 5.49
N GLN A 156 9.07 3.85 6.79
CA GLN A 156 10.05 3.45 7.80
C GLN A 156 10.64 2.08 7.48
N ALA A 157 9.82 1.10 7.12
CA ALA A 157 10.30 -0.24 6.77
C ALA A 157 11.17 -0.22 5.51
N MET A 158 10.82 0.57 4.48
CA MET A 158 11.65 0.76 3.29
C MET A 158 12.99 1.41 3.64
N ALA A 159 12.99 2.45 4.48
CA ALA A 159 14.20 3.12 4.91
C ALA A 159 15.14 2.17 5.68
N ILE A 160 14.58 1.35 6.59
CA ILE A 160 15.35 0.35 7.33
C ILE A 160 15.93 -0.70 6.35
N THR A 161 15.13 -1.20 5.42
CA THR A 161 15.59 -2.20 4.44
C THR A 161 16.70 -1.63 3.54
N ALA A 162 16.54 -0.39 3.08
CA ALA A 162 17.55 0.30 2.28
C ALA A 162 18.86 0.53 3.09
N ALA A 163 18.74 0.93 4.35
CA ALA A 163 19.91 1.08 5.24
C ALA A 163 20.64 -0.24 5.44
N LEU A 164 19.92 -1.35 5.66
CA LEU A 164 20.52 -2.69 5.76
C LEU A 164 21.24 -3.10 4.48
N MET A 165 20.68 -2.77 3.31
CA MET A 165 21.35 -3.03 2.03
C MET A 165 22.62 -2.20 1.86
N LEU A 166 22.62 -0.92 2.24
CA LEU A 166 23.80 -0.06 2.17
C LEU A 166 24.90 -0.52 3.13
N VAL A 167 24.56 -0.80 4.38
CA VAL A 167 25.52 -1.33 5.38
C VAL A 167 26.07 -2.67 4.92
N GLY A 168 25.22 -3.58 4.44
CA GLY A 168 25.65 -4.89 3.99
C GLY A 168 26.54 -4.82 2.75
N THR A 169 26.26 -3.93 1.78
CA THR A 169 27.13 -3.72 0.61
C THR A 169 28.48 -3.13 1.00
N SER A 170 28.50 -2.17 1.93
CA SER A 170 29.74 -1.59 2.46
C SER A 170 30.58 -2.64 3.19
N LEU A 171 29.94 -3.49 4.00
CA LEU A 171 30.61 -4.59 4.67
C LEU A 171 31.16 -5.61 3.66
N CYS A 172 30.42 -5.93 2.63
CA CYS A 172 30.87 -6.84 1.57
C CYS A 172 32.09 -6.30 0.79
N GLN A 173 32.25 -4.97 0.70
CA GLN A 173 33.43 -4.36 0.09
C GLN A 173 34.65 -4.36 1.03
N ALA A 174 34.43 -4.29 2.35
CA ALA A 174 35.48 -4.27 3.36
C ALA A 174 36.08 -5.66 3.64
N LEU A 175 35.33 -6.74 3.37
CA LEU A 175 35.79 -8.14 3.49
C LEU A 175 36.53 -8.61 2.25
#